data_6ed940f21b794861ea33f892c2564f17
#
_entry.id   6ed940f21b794861ea33f892c2564f17
#
_cell.length_a   1.000
_cell.length_b   1.000
_cell.length_c   1.000
_cell.angle_alpha   90.00
_cell.angle_beta   90.00
_cell.angle_gamma   90.00
#
_symmetry.space_group_name_H-M   'P 1'
#
loop_
_entity.id
_entity.type
_entity.pdbx_description
1 polymer ?
#
loop_
_entity_poly.entity_id
_entity_poly.type
_entity_poly.pdbx_seq_one_letter_code
_entity_poly.pdbx_strand_id
1 'polypeptide(L)'
;MRHSCAIILYLCLAVVCNLKTYGQTTVNPDSLASDFSYLVKQLELTHPDPYSGFGGKVFFHKQAFDLTNDIRRNKYTTQQFFDKISAFLANLNDGHTLLIRPNTGERNKASLFPIVAKVIPDGLIIRGVLPENKVFLGSRILGVNGVSTDSLLKAVGTLKACENIYGQYSLLNTYLSHSDFILKLFPETKDKIYLNIETPDGIKTDIPIPLLSMDTLKKCPKAQLPRWDVIPTNYMSYQFMDKAKDIMLLKLTRVMARENFETMIHGNWPKSYEQMRQFYKQTLSKEMPTDTAEALNGLPSFSETFYQMLTEMKKEKARTLIIDLRGNGGGWTPITLPSLYQLFGDKYIETDMDTRFYRLLSPLYLLKTNQSLEEFNQGHNSEFQLGDYTFEEDRPDTASIITKRKYFIENCMSDTKPKLEKQQGKPVYTPENIYVVTDERTFSAAFHYAFYLWKMGATIVGIPCMQAPNTFMEQTPFQLPYTQLNGSISNSMQIFLPPNDRRAKTFWPDLMPTYDDYKRYQFDIHSEIRYLLDQIEQKK
;
A
#
# COMPACT_ATOMS: atom_id res chain seq x y z
N MET A 1 -4.22 -25.45 -26.39
CA MET A 1 -3.45 -24.20 -26.16
C MET A 1 -3.25 -24.08 -24.66
N ARG A 2 -2.04 -24.35 -24.19
CA ARG A 2 -1.71 -24.30 -22.75
C ARG A 2 -1.18 -22.89 -22.48
N HIS A 3 -2.03 -21.98 -22.03
CA HIS A 3 -1.55 -20.76 -21.42
C HIS A 3 -1.26 -21.10 -19.95
N SER A 4 0.01 -21.30 -19.68
CA SER A 4 0.51 -21.29 -18.30
C SER A 4 0.25 -19.89 -17.76
N CYS A 5 -0.78 -19.74 -16.90
CA CYS A 5 -0.84 -18.60 -16.02
C CYS A 5 0.44 -18.62 -15.17
N ALA A 6 1.39 -17.79 -15.55
CA ALA A 6 2.47 -17.45 -14.65
C ALA A 6 1.81 -16.88 -13.39
N ILE A 7 1.79 -17.68 -12.32
CA ILE A 7 1.39 -17.23 -10.98
C ILE A 7 2.32 -16.07 -10.66
N ILE A 8 1.79 -14.85 -10.73
CA ILE A 8 2.51 -13.63 -10.39
C ILE A 8 2.82 -13.68 -8.90
N LEU A 9 4.03 -14.06 -8.60
CA LEU A 9 4.56 -14.30 -7.26
C LEU A 9 4.89 -12.97 -6.60
N TYR A 10 3.96 -12.40 -5.84
CA TYR A 10 4.23 -11.24 -5.00
C TYR A 10 4.89 -11.67 -3.68
N LEU A 11 6.22 -11.57 -3.63
CA LEU A 11 6.97 -11.62 -2.39
C LEU A 11 6.83 -10.27 -1.66
N CYS A 12 5.86 -10.14 -0.75
CA CYS A 12 5.98 -9.19 0.35
C CYS A 12 7.10 -9.69 1.27
N LEU A 13 8.35 -9.42 0.89
CA LEU A 13 9.51 -9.66 1.74
C LEU A 13 9.44 -8.72 2.96
N ALA A 14 8.81 -9.19 4.05
CA ALA A 14 9.28 -8.79 5.35
C ALA A 14 10.65 -9.44 5.54
N VAL A 15 11.71 -8.80 5.02
CA VAL A 15 13.08 -9.19 5.30
C VAL A 15 13.29 -9.06 6.80
N VAL A 16 13.28 -10.18 7.50
CA VAL A 16 13.82 -10.22 8.85
C VAL A 16 15.32 -10.08 8.70
N CYS A 17 15.77 -8.83 8.81
CA CYS A 17 17.17 -8.53 8.95
C CYS A 17 17.72 -9.28 10.17
N ASN A 18 18.76 -10.06 9.99
CA ASN A 18 19.73 -10.28 11.06
C ASN A 18 20.08 -8.88 11.58
N LEU A 19 19.68 -8.58 12.82
CA LEU A 19 19.86 -7.29 13.47
C LEU A 19 21.35 -7.06 13.72
N LYS A 20 22.10 -6.68 12.67
CA LYS A 20 23.37 -5.99 12.89
C LYS A 20 23.02 -4.58 13.34
N THR A 21 23.29 -4.26 14.59
CA THR A 21 23.32 -2.89 15.11
C THR A 21 24.45 -2.17 14.39
N TYR A 22 24.13 -1.34 13.43
CA TYR A 22 25.09 -0.46 12.78
C TYR A 22 25.31 0.74 13.71
N GLY A 23 26.47 0.76 14.39
CA GLY A 23 26.90 1.92 15.16
C GLY A 23 27.17 3.14 14.27
N GLN A 24 27.46 4.31 14.89
CA GLN A 24 27.79 5.58 14.21
C GLN A 24 29.14 5.55 13.42
N THR A 25 29.73 4.40 13.18
CA THR A 25 30.97 4.25 12.41
C THR A 25 30.73 4.57 10.94
N THR A 26 31.59 5.42 10.38
CA THR A 26 31.60 5.71 8.95
C THR A 26 32.07 4.48 8.16
N VAL A 27 31.45 4.25 7.01
CA VAL A 27 31.81 3.16 6.09
C VAL A 27 32.85 3.67 5.09
N ASN A 28 33.71 2.77 4.58
CA ASN A 28 34.67 3.12 3.54
C ASN A 28 33.95 3.72 2.31
N PRO A 29 34.33 4.93 1.85
CA PRO A 29 33.68 5.59 0.72
C PRO A 29 33.69 4.78 -0.57
N ASP A 30 34.74 4.02 -0.86
CA ASP A 30 34.81 3.20 -2.08
C ASP A 30 33.85 2.01 -2.02
N SER A 31 33.63 1.41 -0.83
CA SER A 31 32.64 0.37 -0.63
C SER A 31 31.22 0.91 -0.84
N LEU A 32 30.93 2.11 -0.33
CA LEU A 32 29.64 2.79 -0.55
C LEU A 32 29.42 3.15 -2.02
N ALA A 33 30.47 3.66 -2.71
CA ALA A 33 30.40 3.96 -4.14
C ALA A 33 30.17 2.69 -4.98
N SER A 34 30.77 1.57 -4.58
CA SER A 34 30.56 0.27 -5.23
C SER A 34 29.12 -0.24 -5.04
N ASP A 35 28.57 -0.12 -3.82
CA ASP A 35 27.15 -0.43 -3.54
C ASP A 35 26.20 0.42 -4.39
N PHE A 36 26.47 1.72 -4.50
CA PHE A 36 25.65 2.60 -5.33
C PHE A 36 25.78 2.28 -6.82
N SER A 37 26.99 1.99 -7.31
CA SER A 37 27.19 1.58 -8.70
C SER A 37 26.46 0.26 -9.02
N TYR A 38 26.47 -0.68 -8.07
CA TYR A 38 25.68 -1.91 -8.17
C TYR A 38 24.18 -1.60 -8.29
N LEU A 39 23.65 -0.73 -7.41
CA LEU A 39 22.25 -0.34 -7.45
C LEU A 39 21.86 0.29 -8.79
N VAL A 40 22.66 1.25 -9.29
CA VAL A 40 22.43 1.92 -10.59
C VAL A 40 22.32 0.87 -11.70
N LYS A 41 23.26 -0.09 -11.73
CA LYS A 41 23.25 -1.19 -12.70
C LYS A 41 21.99 -2.06 -12.56
N GLN A 42 21.58 -2.40 -11.33
CA GLN A 42 20.38 -3.20 -11.12
C GLN A 42 19.09 -2.47 -11.51
N LEU A 43 19.03 -1.15 -11.30
CA LEU A 43 17.92 -0.32 -11.79
C LEU A 43 17.80 -0.39 -13.32
N GLU A 44 18.92 -0.23 -14.04
CA GLU A 44 18.94 -0.30 -15.50
C GLU A 44 18.56 -1.69 -16.06
N LEU A 45 18.91 -2.76 -15.33
CA LEU A 45 18.64 -4.14 -15.75
C LEU A 45 17.25 -4.63 -15.37
N THR A 46 16.59 -4.02 -14.38
CA THR A 46 15.38 -4.62 -13.76
C THR A 46 14.17 -3.70 -13.80
N HIS A 47 14.36 -2.38 -13.60
CA HIS A 47 13.25 -1.43 -13.60
C HIS A 47 12.79 -1.16 -15.05
N PRO A 48 11.48 -1.24 -15.36
CA PRO A 48 11.01 -1.09 -16.75
C PRO A 48 11.32 0.28 -17.36
N ASP A 49 11.35 1.33 -16.55
CA ASP A 49 11.76 2.67 -16.97
C ASP A 49 12.44 3.43 -15.82
N PRO A 50 13.75 3.26 -15.65
CA PRO A 50 14.49 3.95 -14.58
C PRO A 50 14.79 5.42 -14.91
N TYR A 51 14.43 5.92 -16.09
CA TYR A 51 14.91 7.19 -16.62
C TYR A 51 13.88 8.32 -16.60
N SER A 52 12.62 8.04 -16.87
CA SER A 52 11.58 9.07 -17.08
C SER A 52 11.41 9.99 -15.89
N GLY A 53 11.45 9.46 -14.68
CA GLY A 53 11.32 10.25 -13.45
C GLY A 53 12.49 11.21 -13.21
N PHE A 54 13.66 10.95 -13.81
CA PHE A 54 14.82 11.84 -13.79
C PHE A 54 14.81 12.89 -14.91
N GLY A 55 13.84 12.83 -15.82
CA GLY A 55 13.83 13.65 -17.04
C GLY A 55 14.63 13.05 -18.18
N GLY A 56 14.92 11.75 -18.15
CA GLY A 56 15.55 10.96 -19.19
C GLY A 56 16.94 10.40 -18.82
N LYS A 57 17.44 9.54 -19.69
CA LYS A 57 18.67 8.74 -19.45
C LYS A 57 19.90 9.61 -19.12
N VAL A 58 20.08 10.74 -19.80
CA VAL A 58 21.24 11.62 -19.56
C VAL A 58 21.21 12.20 -18.14
N PHE A 59 20.05 12.64 -17.67
CA PHE A 59 19.91 13.20 -16.32
C PHE A 59 19.99 12.12 -15.22
N PHE A 60 19.51 10.92 -15.47
CA PHE A 60 19.72 9.78 -14.59
C PHE A 60 21.21 9.53 -14.35
N HIS A 61 22.01 9.39 -15.42
CA HIS A 61 23.44 9.17 -15.30
C HIS A 61 24.17 10.37 -14.73
N LYS A 62 23.75 11.60 -15.05
CA LYS A 62 24.33 12.82 -14.45
C LYS A 62 24.15 12.84 -12.94
N GLN A 63 22.93 12.57 -12.45
CA GLN A 63 22.67 12.51 -11.01
C GLN A 63 23.37 11.33 -10.34
N ALA A 64 23.45 10.17 -11.00
CA ALA A 64 24.22 9.03 -10.50
C ALA A 64 25.72 9.35 -10.40
N PHE A 65 26.29 10.03 -11.39
CA PHE A 65 27.68 10.48 -11.36
C PHE A 65 27.94 11.48 -10.23
N ASP A 66 27.07 12.48 -10.07
CA ASP A 66 27.19 13.49 -9.01
C ASP A 66 27.12 12.86 -7.62
N LEU A 67 26.18 11.94 -7.41
CA LEU A 67 26.04 11.23 -6.13
C LEU A 67 27.23 10.29 -5.87
N THR A 68 27.77 9.62 -6.89
CA THR A 68 28.99 8.80 -6.75
C THR A 68 30.16 9.64 -6.29
N ASN A 69 30.32 10.85 -6.86
CA ASN A 69 31.39 11.77 -6.47
C ASN A 69 31.19 12.32 -5.05
N ASP A 70 29.94 12.63 -4.67
CA ASP A 70 29.60 13.03 -3.31
C ASP A 70 29.95 11.93 -2.30
N ILE A 71 29.58 10.68 -2.59
CA ILE A 71 29.89 9.51 -1.75
C ILE A 71 31.40 9.31 -1.57
N ARG A 72 32.18 9.44 -2.64
CA ARG A 72 33.63 9.26 -2.58
C ARG A 72 34.38 10.35 -1.81
N ARG A 73 33.84 11.58 -1.82
CA ARG A 73 34.45 12.74 -1.15
C ARG A 73 34.12 12.85 0.34
N ASN A 74 33.07 12.18 0.78
CA ASN A 74 32.53 12.30 2.12
C ASN A 74 32.55 10.96 2.88
N LYS A 75 32.63 11.05 4.20
CA LYS A 75 32.51 9.87 5.07
C LYS A 75 31.08 9.77 5.58
N TYR A 76 30.33 8.79 5.06
CA TYR A 76 28.96 8.55 5.47
C TYR A 76 28.85 7.35 6.41
N THR A 77 27.93 7.46 7.38
CA THR A 77 27.42 6.30 8.10
C THR A 77 26.44 5.53 7.18
N THR A 78 26.13 4.27 7.51
CA THR A 78 25.13 3.48 6.77
C THR A 78 23.77 4.20 6.70
N GLN A 79 23.36 4.90 7.78
CA GLN A 79 22.11 5.66 7.78
C GLN A 79 22.15 6.85 6.83
N GLN A 80 23.25 7.63 6.83
CA GLN A 80 23.40 8.76 5.91
C GLN A 80 23.44 8.32 4.45
N PHE A 81 24.13 7.20 4.18
CA PHE A 81 24.14 6.57 2.87
C PHE A 81 22.74 6.13 2.44
N PHE A 82 21.99 5.45 3.33
CA PHE A 82 20.58 5.10 3.09
C PHE A 82 19.74 6.32 2.73
N ASP A 83 19.88 7.44 3.47
CA ASP A 83 19.11 8.67 3.20
C ASP A 83 19.44 9.25 1.81
N LYS A 84 20.75 9.25 1.41
CA LYS A 84 21.19 9.71 0.08
C LYS A 84 20.63 8.84 -1.05
N ILE A 85 20.69 7.52 -0.90
CA ILE A 85 20.15 6.59 -1.89
C ILE A 85 18.63 6.70 -1.98
N SER A 86 17.94 6.82 -0.85
CA SER A 86 16.48 7.00 -0.83
C SER A 86 16.06 8.27 -1.58
N ALA A 87 16.81 9.36 -1.43
CA ALA A 87 16.58 10.61 -2.17
C ALA A 87 16.84 10.44 -3.68
N PHE A 88 17.83 9.66 -4.08
CA PHE A 88 18.05 9.32 -5.49
C PHE A 88 16.88 8.50 -6.04
N LEU A 89 16.46 7.45 -5.34
CA LEU A 89 15.33 6.61 -5.72
C LEU A 89 13.98 7.36 -5.74
N ALA A 90 13.85 8.44 -4.97
CA ALA A 90 12.63 9.27 -4.96
C ALA A 90 12.27 9.82 -6.35
N ASN A 91 13.28 10.06 -7.21
CA ASN A 91 13.04 10.53 -8.58
C ASN A 91 12.33 9.50 -9.48
N LEU A 92 12.34 8.22 -9.13
CA LEU A 92 11.63 7.20 -9.90
C LEU A 92 10.10 7.36 -9.85
N ASN A 93 9.57 8.05 -8.85
CA ASN A 93 8.13 8.16 -8.59
C ASN A 93 7.44 6.79 -8.47
N ASP A 94 8.14 5.81 -7.93
CA ASP A 94 7.74 4.42 -7.80
C ASP A 94 7.70 4.00 -6.33
N GLY A 95 6.52 3.77 -5.81
CA GLY A 95 6.30 3.37 -4.41
C GLY A 95 6.81 1.97 -4.06
N HIS A 96 7.12 1.12 -5.05
CA HIS A 96 7.57 -0.26 -4.88
C HIS A 96 9.10 -0.41 -5.01
N THR A 97 9.82 0.56 -5.59
CA THR A 97 11.30 0.59 -5.62
C THR A 97 11.83 1.34 -4.41
N LEU A 98 12.51 0.63 -3.51
CA LEU A 98 12.98 1.19 -2.24
C LEU A 98 14.15 0.43 -1.63
N LEU A 99 14.87 1.09 -0.72
CA LEU A 99 15.73 0.45 0.27
C LEU A 99 14.99 0.29 1.61
N ILE A 100 15.30 -0.78 2.32
CA ILE A 100 14.80 -1.00 3.68
C ILE A 100 15.72 -0.27 4.64
N ARG A 101 15.14 0.59 5.48
CA ARG A 101 15.90 1.37 6.46
C ARG A 101 16.67 0.45 7.41
N PRO A 102 17.98 0.70 7.63
CA PRO A 102 18.76 -0.09 8.57
C PRO A 102 18.23 0.10 10.01
N ASN A 103 18.25 -0.97 10.79
CA ASN A 103 17.91 -0.89 12.20
C ASN A 103 19.17 -0.46 12.99
N THR A 104 19.26 0.81 13.30
CA THR A 104 20.40 1.39 14.06
C THR A 104 20.24 1.27 15.57
N GLY A 105 19.12 0.73 16.07
CA GLY A 105 18.82 0.71 17.52
C GLY A 105 18.46 2.08 18.11
N GLU A 106 18.62 3.18 17.35
CA GLU A 106 18.40 4.55 17.83
C GLU A 106 16.91 4.94 17.94
N ARG A 107 16.00 4.18 17.34
CA ARG A 107 14.55 4.46 17.39
C ARG A 107 14.01 4.59 18.83
N ASN A 108 14.61 3.89 19.79
CA ASN A 108 14.17 3.94 21.19
C ASN A 108 14.64 5.20 21.92
N LYS A 109 15.58 5.95 21.34
CA LYS A 109 16.10 7.22 21.90
C LYS A 109 15.55 8.47 21.18
N ALA A 110 14.75 8.27 20.12
CA ALA A 110 14.23 9.37 19.33
C ALA A 110 13.29 10.26 20.18
N SER A 111 13.44 11.56 20.04
CA SER A 111 12.44 12.52 20.49
C SER A 111 11.40 12.72 19.39
N LEU A 112 10.16 13.00 19.77
CA LEU A 112 9.05 13.18 18.86
C LEU A 112 8.26 14.44 19.19
N PHE A 113 7.64 15.01 18.18
CA PHE A 113 6.61 16.03 18.36
C PHE A 113 5.26 15.32 18.56
N PRO A 114 4.51 15.59 19.66
CA PRO A 114 3.27 14.91 20.01
C PRO A 114 2.09 15.37 19.14
N ILE A 115 2.18 15.15 17.84
CA ILE A 115 1.14 15.45 16.88
C ILE A 115 0.84 14.22 16.04
N VAL A 116 -0.43 13.99 15.80
CA VAL A 116 -0.94 13.00 14.83
C VAL A 116 -1.87 13.73 13.88
N ALA A 117 -1.59 13.67 12.59
CA ALA A 117 -2.48 14.23 11.59
C ALA A 117 -3.39 13.15 10.97
N LYS A 118 -4.42 13.57 10.25
CA LYS A 118 -5.26 12.76 9.37
C LYS A 118 -5.28 13.45 8.00
N VAL A 119 -5.04 12.67 6.95
CA VAL A 119 -5.24 13.12 5.57
C VAL A 119 -6.73 13.21 5.30
N ILE A 120 -7.14 14.27 4.62
CA ILE A 120 -8.48 14.47 4.06
C ILE A 120 -8.31 14.84 2.59
N PRO A 121 -9.37 14.84 1.76
CA PRO A 121 -9.22 15.07 0.31
C PRO A 121 -8.48 16.36 -0.07
N ASP A 122 -8.57 17.40 0.74
CA ASP A 122 -8.00 18.72 0.48
C ASP A 122 -6.92 19.15 1.51
N GLY A 123 -6.28 18.20 2.20
CA GLY A 123 -5.16 18.53 3.09
C GLY A 123 -4.96 17.62 4.28
N LEU A 124 -4.47 18.21 5.36
CA LEU A 124 -4.22 17.55 6.64
C LEU A 124 -5.01 18.24 7.75
N ILE A 125 -5.55 17.45 8.67
CA ILE A 125 -6.16 17.96 9.91
C ILE A 125 -5.48 17.36 11.14
N ILE A 126 -5.56 18.06 12.25
CA ILE A 126 -5.07 17.57 13.54
C ILE A 126 -6.01 16.46 14.04
N ARG A 127 -5.49 15.23 14.12
CA ARG A 127 -6.18 14.05 14.66
C ARG A 127 -5.89 13.83 16.14
N GLY A 128 -4.70 14.17 16.60
CA GLY A 128 -4.28 13.93 17.97
C GLY A 128 -3.17 14.86 18.39
N VAL A 129 -3.25 15.34 19.63
CA VAL A 129 -2.30 16.27 20.28
C VAL A 129 -2.25 16.02 21.78
N LEU A 130 -1.42 16.77 22.51
CA LEU A 130 -1.47 16.82 23.97
C LEU A 130 -2.78 17.47 24.46
N PRO A 131 -3.26 17.17 25.68
CA PRO A 131 -4.56 17.61 26.19
C PRO A 131 -4.74 19.12 26.23
N GLU A 132 -3.68 19.88 26.47
CA GLU A 132 -3.70 21.36 26.48
C GLU A 132 -4.07 21.95 25.11
N ASN A 133 -3.79 21.22 24.05
CA ASN A 133 -4.09 21.61 22.65
C ASN A 133 -5.38 20.98 22.11
N LYS A 134 -6.19 20.31 22.96
CA LYS A 134 -7.39 19.56 22.49
C LYS A 134 -8.40 20.41 21.73
N VAL A 135 -8.47 21.70 21.99
CA VAL A 135 -9.39 22.65 21.32
C VAL A 135 -9.08 22.80 19.82
N PHE A 136 -7.88 22.42 19.41
CA PHE A 136 -7.44 22.49 18.01
C PHE A 136 -7.64 21.18 17.23
N LEU A 137 -8.24 20.15 17.83
CA LEU A 137 -8.58 18.94 17.10
C LEU A 137 -9.52 19.27 15.93
N GLY A 138 -9.26 18.68 14.74
CA GLY A 138 -9.98 18.96 13.51
C GLY A 138 -9.50 20.22 12.76
N SER A 139 -8.63 21.06 13.33
CA SER A 139 -8.04 22.19 12.62
C SER A 139 -7.21 21.73 11.42
N ARG A 140 -7.26 22.50 10.34
CA ARG A 140 -6.41 22.28 9.17
C ARG A 140 -4.96 22.61 9.51
N ILE A 141 -4.02 21.80 9.02
CA ILE A 141 -2.59 22.08 9.15
C ILE A 141 -2.16 22.84 7.89
N LEU A 142 -1.81 24.10 8.05
CA LEU A 142 -1.37 25.00 6.97
C LEU A 142 0.14 24.96 6.77
N GLY A 143 0.91 24.61 7.82
CA GLY A 143 2.36 24.58 7.77
C GLY A 143 3.03 24.32 9.12
N VAL A 144 4.36 24.40 9.12
CA VAL A 144 5.22 24.29 10.31
C VAL A 144 6.26 25.41 10.26
N ASN A 145 6.42 26.15 11.36
CA ASN A 145 7.38 27.27 11.49
C ASN A 145 7.31 28.26 10.32
N GLY A 146 6.10 28.55 9.79
CA GLY A 146 5.88 29.45 8.66
C GLY A 146 6.13 28.83 7.27
N VAL A 147 6.60 27.59 7.19
CA VAL A 147 6.74 26.86 5.92
C VAL A 147 5.43 26.15 5.60
N SER A 148 4.86 26.43 4.43
CA SER A 148 3.55 25.92 4.02
C SER A 148 3.54 24.38 3.86
N THR A 149 2.36 23.77 4.05
CA THR A 149 2.14 22.33 3.79
C THR A 149 2.58 21.94 2.38
N ASP A 150 2.33 22.76 1.35
CA ASP A 150 2.76 22.48 -0.03
C ASP A 150 4.28 22.39 -0.16
N SER A 151 5.02 23.25 0.55
CA SER A 151 6.48 23.21 0.58
C SER A 151 6.98 21.97 1.34
N LEU A 152 6.31 21.59 2.43
CA LEU A 152 6.61 20.37 3.19
C LEU A 152 6.32 19.11 2.36
N LEU A 153 5.25 19.07 1.58
CA LEU A 153 4.94 17.97 0.67
C LEU A 153 6.03 17.78 -0.38
N LYS A 154 6.52 18.87 -0.98
CA LYS A 154 7.66 18.82 -1.90
C LYS A 154 8.90 18.26 -1.21
N ALA A 155 9.19 18.73 0.02
CA ALA A 155 10.34 18.27 0.79
C ALA A 155 10.27 16.77 1.10
N VAL A 156 9.13 16.22 1.55
CA VAL A 156 9.00 14.77 1.80
C VAL A 156 9.09 13.96 0.52
N GLY A 157 8.57 14.48 -0.60
CA GLY A 157 8.68 13.84 -1.92
C GLY A 157 10.12 13.68 -2.43
N THR A 158 11.07 14.48 -1.92
CA THR A 158 12.50 14.29 -2.23
C THR A 158 13.19 13.23 -1.35
N LEU A 159 12.54 12.76 -0.29
CA LEU A 159 13.12 11.78 0.64
C LEU A 159 12.75 10.34 0.29
N LYS A 160 11.59 10.15 -0.30
CA LYS A 160 11.07 8.84 -0.68
C LYS A 160 10.13 8.98 -1.87
N ALA A 161 10.20 8.03 -2.78
CA ALA A 161 9.34 7.97 -3.96
C ALA A 161 7.84 7.93 -3.58
N CYS A 162 7.05 8.73 -4.29
CA CYS A 162 5.60 8.79 -4.21
C CYS A 162 5.02 8.79 -5.61
N GLU A 163 3.98 8.04 -5.84
CA GLU A 163 3.35 7.93 -7.16
C GLU A 163 2.44 9.14 -7.46
N ASN A 164 1.90 9.77 -6.40
CA ASN A 164 1.06 10.95 -6.48
C ASN A 164 1.14 11.81 -5.21
N ILE A 165 0.37 12.90 -5.18
CA ILE A 165 0.32 13.83 -4.04
C ILE A 165 -0.17 13.18 -2.74
N TYR A 166 -1.05 12.16 -2.81
CA TYR A 166 -1.55 11.46 -1.61
C TYR A 166 -0.49 10.56 -0.99
N GLY A 167 0.47 10.07 -1.78
CA GLY A 167 1.70 9.47 -1.26
C GLY A 167 2.53 10.47 -0.46
N GLN A 168 2.67 11.71 -0.94
CA GLN A 168 3.35 12.78 -0.21
C GLN A 168 2.59 13.16 1.06
N TYR A 169 1.26 13.26 1.04
CA TYR A 169 0.44 13.47 2.25
C TYR A 169 0.61 12.34 3.27
N SER A 170 0.62 11.09 2.84
CA SER A 170 0.84 9.93 3.71
C SER A 170 2.23 9.96 4.36
N LEU A 171 3.27 10.36 3.60
CA LEU A 171 4.61 10.56 4.14
C LEU A 171 4.66 11.73 5.13
N LEU A 172 4.12 12.88 4.76
CA LEU A 172 4.12 14.07 5.63
C LEU A 172 3.37 13.77 6.94
N ASN A 173 2.22 13.09 6.88
CA ASN A 173 1.50 12.64 8.07
C ASN A 173 2.40 11.82 9.01
N THR A 174 3.26 10.95 8.46
CA THR A 174 4.22 10.18 9.26
C THR A 174 5.35 11.05 9.80
N TYR A 175 5.93 11.92 8.97
CA TYR A 175 7.12 12.68 9.31
C TYR A 175 6.88 13.91 10.20
N LEU A 176 5.65 14.43 10.26
CA LEU A 176 5.31 15.57 11.14
C LEU A 176 5.64 15.32 12.61
N SER A 177 5.54 14.09 13.07
CA SER A 177 5.89 13.72 14.45
C SER A 177 7.37 13.41 14.65
N HIS A 178 8.15 13.17 13.58
CA HIS A 178 9.53 12.69 13.67
C HIS A 178 10.53 13.85 13.75
N SER A 179 11.27 13.92 14.86
CA SER A 179 12.28 14.95 15.05
C SER A 179 13.35 14.97 13.96
N ASP A 180 13.80 13.81 13.48
CA ASP A 180 14.85 13.71 12.46
C ASP A 180 14.50 14.45 11.17
N PHE A 181 13.24 14.40 10.76
CA PHE A 181 12.77 15.13 9.58
C PHE A 181 12.64 16.63 9.87
N ILE A 182 11.94 16.96 10.95
CA ILE A 182 11.64 18.34 11.31
C ILE A 182 12.93 19.13 11.59
N LEU A 183 13.88 18.55 12.34
CA LEU A 183 15.14 19.22 12.66
C LEU A 183 16.10 19.34 11.45
N LYS A 184 15.97 18.50 10.43
CA LYS A 184 16.68 18.72 9.16
C LYS A 184 16.14 19.94 8.41
N LEU A 185 14.84 20.18 8.44
CA LEU A 185 14.22 21.36 7.80
C LEU A 185 14.40 22.64 8.62
N PHE A 186 14.42 22.50 9.93
CA PHE A 186 14.47 23.61 10.90
C PHE A 186 15.60 23.35 11.92
N PRO A 187 16.87 23.46 11.52
CA PRO A 187 18.02 23.12 12.36
C PRO A 187 18.17 24.04 13.59
N GLU A 188 17.55 25.22 13.56
CA GLU A 188 17.48 26.17 14.69
C GLU A 188 16.48 25.76 15.78
N THR A 189 15.64 24.75 15.54
CA THR A 189 14.64 24.27 16.51
C THR A 189 15.33 23.61 17.70
N LYS A 190 15.01 24.08 18.92
CA LYS A 190 15.58 23.54 20.17
C LYS A 190 14.64 22.58 20.88
N ASP A 191 13.45 23.04 21.22
CA ASP A 191 12.52 22.39 22.15
C ASP A 191 11.08 22.33 21.68
N LYS A 192 10.71 23.07 20.64
CA LYS A 192 9.36 23.13 20.08
C LYS A 192 9.34 23.60 18.64
N ILE A 193 8.29 23.24 17.93
CA ILE A 193 7.89 23.82 16.64
C ILE A 193 6.58 24.58 16.81
N TYR A 194 6.29 25.47 15.86
CA TYR A 194 4.98 26.11 15.73
C TYR A 194 4.22 25.49 14.57
N LEU A 195 3.07 24.90 14.87
CA LEU A 195 2.16 24.39 13.85
C LEU A 195 1.24 25.51 13.43
N ASN A 196 1.32 25.93 12.15
CA ASN A 196 0.45 26.94 11.57
C ASN A 196 -0.88 26.25 11.21
N ILE A 197 -1.98 26.71 11.75
CA ILE A 197 -3.30 26.05 11.62
C ILE A 197 -4.40 27.03 11.25
N GLU A 198 -5.49 26.48 10.73
CA GLU A 198 -6.79 27.13 10.60
C GLU A 198 -7.83 26.31 11.39
N THR A 199 -8.42 26.92 12.41
CA THR A 199 -9.44 26.26 13.24
C THR A 199 -10.72 25.98 12.45
N PRO A 200 -11.60 25.09 12.95
CA PRO A 200 -12.90 24.85 12.30
C PRO A 200 -13.77 26.10 12.12
N ASP A 201 -13.49 27.17 12.88
CA ASP A 201 -14.19 28.45 12.78
C ASP A 201 -13.46 29.47 11.89
N GLY A 202 -12.40 29.03 11.16
CA GLY A 202 -11.67 29.86 10.19
C GLY A 202 -10.59 30.75 10.80
N ILE A 203 -10.27 30.62 12.09
CA ILE A 203 -9.23 31.41 12.76
C ILE A 203 -7.86 30.82 12.45
N LYS A 204 -6.97 31.63 11.87
CA LYS A 204 -5.56 31.26 11.65
C LYS A 204 -4.73 31.62 12.87
N THR A 205 -3.97 30.65 13.35
CA THR A 205 -3.11 30.80 14.55
C THR A 205 -1.96 29.81 14.51
N ASP A 206 -0.97 30.03 15.38
CA ASP A 206 0.17 29.16 15.57
C ASP A 206 0.09 28.49 16.93
N ILE A 207 0.27 27.18 16.97
CA ILE A 207 0.28 26.43 18.23
C ILE A 207 1.65 25.81 18.48
N PRO A 208 2.21 25.94 19.71
CA PRO A 208 3.48 25.34 20.05
C PRO A 208 3.31 23.83 20.27
N ILE A 209 4.16 23.04 19.61
CA ILE A 209 4.24 21.58 19.81
C ILE A 209 5.63 21.26 20.36
N PRO A 210 5.74 20.79 21.61
CA PRO A 210 7.02 20.52 22.25
C PRO A 210 7.71 19.28 21.68
N LEU A 211 9.03 19.27 21.73
CA LEU A 211 9.83 18.08 21.44
C LEU A 211 9.93 17.23 22.72
N LEU A 212 9.41 16.02 22.69
CA LEU A 212 9.37 15.13 23.85
C LEU A 212 10.17 13.85 23.60
N SER A 213 10.82 13.34 24.64
CA SER A 213 11.41 11.99 24.58
C SER A 213 10.31 10.93 24.44
N MET A 214 10.65 9.79 23.83
CA MET A 214 9.71 8.67 23.69
C MET A 214 9.16 8.20 25.04
N ASP A 215 9.98 8.20 26.11
CA ASP A 215 9.55 7.78 27.44
C ASP A 215 8.57 8.76 28.08
N THR A 216 8.77 10.07 27.86
CA THR A 216 7.81 11.10 28.27
C THR A 216 6.51 10.93 27.48
N LEU A 217 6.60 10.78 26.16
CA LEU A 217 5.42 10.66 25.30
C LEU A 217 4.54 9.45 25.61
N LYS A 218 5.15 8.31 26.01
CA LYS A 218 4.39 7.11 26.44
C LYS A 218 3.56 7.35 27.71
N LYS A 219 4.00 8.27 28.56
CA LYS A 219 3.33 8.60 29.84
C LYS A 219 2.32 9.75 29.69
N CYS A 220 2.41 10.53 28.62
CA CYS A 220 1.49 11.65 28.41
C CYS A 220 0.12 11.17 27.94
N PRO A 221 -0.97 11.67 28.55
CA PRO A 221 -2.30 11.49 27.97
C PRO A 221 -2.36 12.16 26.60
N LYS A 222 -3.24 11.67 25.74
CA LYS A 222 -3.43 12.20 24.38
C LYS A 222 -4.88 12.57 24.16
N ALA A 223 -5.12 13.79 23.69
CA ALA A 223 -6.40 14.16 23.13
C ALA A 223 -6.47 13.70 21.66
N GLN A 224 -7.54 13.04 21.28
CA GLN A 224 -7.75 12.52 19.92
C GLN A 224 -9.14 12.87 19.42
N LEU A 225 -9.30 12.87 18.09
CA LEU A 225 -10.61 12.98 17.44
C LEU A 225 -11.54 11.86 17.92
N PRO A 226 -12.84 12.12 17.95
CA PRO A 226 -13.83 11.10 18.30
C PRO A 226 -13.75 9.91 17.36
N ARG A 227 -14.20 8.78 17.85
CA ARG A 227 -14.29 7.54 17.10
C ARG A 227 -15.68 6.94 17.27
N TRP A 228 -16.32 6.69 16.15
CA TRP A 228 -17.58 5.96 16.14
C TRP A 228 -17.29 4.46 16.30
N ASP A 229 -17.63 3.91 17.46
CA ASP A 229 -17.27 2.53 17.85
C ASP A 229 -18.06 1.44 17.12
N VAL A 230 -19.04 1.82 16.28
CA VAL A 230 -19.82 0.86 15.47
C VAL A 230 -18.96 0.19 14.40
N ILE A 231 -17.87 0.84 13.93
CA ILE A 231 -17.03 0.27 12.88
C ILE A 231 -16.10 -0.79 13.46
N PRO A 232 -16.13 -2.04 12.91
CA PRO A 232 -15.26 -3.11 13.38
C PRO A 232 -13.78 -2.74 13.29
N THR A 233 -12.99 -3.19 14.28
CA THR A 233 -11.53 -2.98 14.30
C THR A 233 -10.75 -4.22 13.90
N ASN A 234 -11.40 -5.37 13.83
CA ASN A 234 -10.77 -6.63 13.46
C ASN A 234 -10.24 -6.59 12.02
N TYR A 235 -9.18 -7.33 11.78
CA TYR A 235 -8.47 -7.38 10.51
C TYR A 235 -9.37 -7.71 9.32
N MET A 236 -10.28 -8.66 9.47
CA MET A 236 -11.30 -9.03 8.50
C MET A 236 -12.59 -9.36 9.26
N SER A 237 -13.64 -8.56 9.03
CA SER A 237 -14.91 -8.73 9.72
C SER A 237 -16.02 -8.03 8.94
N TYR A 238 -17.22 -8.53 9.07
CA TYR A 238 -18.40 -7.93 8.46
C TYR A 238 -19.56 -7.84 9.46
N GLN A 239 -20.45 -6.88 9.22
CA GLN A 239 -21.67 -6.70 10.01
C GLN A 239 -22.72 -5.87 9.28
N PHE A 240 -23.97 -6.01 9.66
CA PHE A 240 -25.01 -5.07 9.25
C PHE A 240 -24.87 -3.74 9.98
N MET A 241 -25.02 -2.65 9.24
CA MET A 241 -24.90 -1.29 9.77
C MET A 241 -26.21 -0.69 10.23
N ASP A 242 -27.32 -1.30 9.86
CA ASP A 242 -28.68 -0.84 10.19
C ASP A 242 -29.55 -1.97 10.74
N LYS A 243 -30.61 -1.60 11.47
CA LYS A 243 -31.57 -2.55 12.05
C LYS A 243 -32.39 -3.30 10.98
N ALA A 244 -32.58 -2.67 9.82
CA ALA A 244 -33.28 -3.28 8.69
C ALA A 244 -32.46 -4.35 7.98
N LYS A 245 -31.16 -4.45 8.32
CA LYS A 245 -30.19 -5.34 7.67
C LYS A 245 -30.05 -5.12 6.15
N ASP A 246 -30.22 -3.88 5.72
CA ASP A 246 -30.17 -3.46 4.32
C ASP A 246 -28.74 -3.09 3.87
N ILE A 247 -27.88 -2.74 4.83
CA ILE A 247 -26.50 -2.28 4.58
C ILE A 247 -25.52 -3.21 5.29
N MET A 248 -24.71 -3.92 4.51
CA MET A 248 -23.59 -4.74 5.01
C MET A 248 -22.27 -3.96 4.86
N LEU A 249 -21.45 -3.96 5.91
CA LEU A 249 -20.08 -3.45 5.87
C LEU A 249 -19.09 -4.60 6.05
N LEU A 250 -18.14 -4.72 5.13
CA LEU A 250 -16.95 -5.56 5.25
C LEU A 250 -15.74 -4.66 5.54
N LYS A 251 -15.06 -4.88 6.66
CA LYS A 251 -13.75 -4.27 6.95
C LYS A 251 -12.64 -5.22 6.56
N LEU A 252 -11.70 -4.76 5.75
CA LEU A 252 -10.51 -5.50 5.35
C LEU A 252 -9.27 -4.62 5.52
N THR A 253 -8.39 -4.94 6.47
CA THR A 253 -7.20 -4.10 6.76
C THR A 253 -5.93 -4.59 6.08
N ARG A 254 -5.93 -5.80 5.51
CA ARG A 254 -4.84 -6.41 4.73
C ARG A 254 -5.41 -7.38 3.72
N VAL A 255 -4.79 -7.48 2.55
CA VAL A 255 -5.09 -8.51 1.54
C VAL A 255 -4.18 -9.73 1.78
N MET A 256 -4.36 -10.37 2.91
CA MET A 256 -3.58 -11.52 3.38
C MET A 256 -4.49 -12.44 4.21
N ALA A 257 -4.53 -13.73 3.92
CA ALA A 257 -5.45 -14.67 4.56
C ALA A 257 -4.86 -16.09 4.53
N ARG A 258 -5.61 -17.10 4.96
CA ARG A 258 -5.21 -18.52 4.95
C ARG A 258 -4.64 -18.92 3.58
N GLU A 259 -5.33 -18.59 2.51
CA GLU A 259 -4.97 -18.96 1.14
C GLU A 259 -3.55 -18.56 0.76
N ASN A 260 -3.07 -17.40 1.25
CA ASN A 260 -1.69 -16.99 1.04
C ASN A 260 -0.69 -17.92 1.73
N PHE A 261 -0.94 -18.20 3.02
CA PHE A 261 -0.03 -19.02 3.83
C PHE A 261 -0.02 -20.47 3.37
N GLU A 262 -1.15 -21.03 2.95
CA GLU A 262 -1.21 -22.36 2.33
C GLU A 262 -0.33 -22.42 1.09
N THR A 263 -0.45 -21.44 0.19
CA THR A 263 0.39 -21.37 -1.01
C THR A 263 1.87 -21.25 -0.67
N MET A 264 2.22 -20.42 0.32
CA MET A 264 3.61 -20.22 0.75
C MET A 264 4.20 -21.47 1.41
N ILE A 265 3.43 -22.14 2.26
CA ILE A 265 3.87 -23.35 2.97
C ILE A 265 4.00 -24.53 1.99
N HIS A 266 2.99 -24.77 1.16
CA HIS A 266 3.02 -25.88 0.18
C HIS A 266 4.10 -25.65 -0.89
N GLY A 267 4.38 -24.38 -1.24
CA GLY A 267 5.45 -24.01 -2.16
C GLY A 267 6.85 -23.99 -1.52
N ASN A 268 6.97 -24.35 -0.23
CA ASN A 268 8.24 -24.30 0.52
C ASN A 268 8.95 -22.94 0.42
N TRP A 269 8.19 -21.85 0.48
CA TRP A 269 8.78 -20.53 0.36
C TRP A 269 9.63 -20.16 1.56
N PRO A 270 10.78 -19.50 1.35
CA PRO A 270 11.62 -19.07 2.45
C PRO A 270 10.86 -18.19 3.45
N LYS A 271 11.05 -18.44 4.74
CA LYS A 271 10.48 -17.66 5.85
C LYS A 271 8.93 -17.66 5.94
N SER A 272 8.23 -18.56 5.26
CA SER A 272 6.76 -18.64 5.29
C SER A 272 6.21 -18.82 6.72
N TYR A 273 6.81 -19.70 7.51
CA TYR A 273 6.44 -19.92 8.93
C TYR A 273 6.67 -18.67 9.79
N GLU A 274 7.76 -17.98 9.58
CA GLU A 274 8.06 -16.76 10.32
C GLU A 274 7.06 -15.64 9.99
N GLN A 275 6.72 -15.49 8.71
CA GLN A 275 5.70 -14.52 8.26
C GLN A 275 4.33 -14.88 8.84
N MET A 276 3.95 -16.16 8.87
CA MET A 276 2.71 -16.64 9.48
C MET A 276 2.68 -16.34 10.98
N ARG A 277 3.78 -16.58 11.71
CA ARG A 277 3.90 -16.25 13.13
C ARG A 277 3.75 -14.76 13.39
N GLN A 278 4.37 -13.92 12.55
CA GLN A 278 4.22 -12.47 12.65
C GLN A 278 2.77 -12.03 12.38
N PHE A 279 2.10 -12.64 11.41
CA PHE A 279 0.69 -12.38 11.13
C PHE A 279 -0.21 -12.74 12.33
N TYR A 280 0.00 -13.90 12.93
CA TYR A 280 -0.70 -14.28 14.16
C TYR A 280 -0.53 -13.25 15.26
N LYS A 281 0.72 -12.84 15.52
CA LYS A 281 1.05 -11.90 16.59
C LYS A 281 0.55 -10.49 16.31
N GLN A 282 0.82 -9.95 15.12
CA GLN A 282 0.59 -8.54 14.82
C GLN A 282 -0.83 -8.26 14.31
N THR A 283 -1.45 -9.21 13.61
CA THR A 283 -2.75 -9.01 12.98
C THR A 283 -3.87 -9.66 13.76
N LEU A 284 -3.67 -10.88 14.24
CA LEU A 284 -4.69 -11.61 15.00
C LEU A 284 -4.55 -11.41 16.52
N SER A 285 -3.43 -10.86 17.00
CA SER A 285 -3.11 -10.72 18.43
C SER A 285 -3.19 -12.06 19.20
N LYS A 286 -2.71 -13.13 18.55
CA LYS A 286 -2.72 -14.50 19.06
C LYS A 286 -1.33 -15.13 18.94
N GLU A 287 -1.05 -16.14 19.74
CA GLU A 287 0.09 -17.04 19.52
C GLU A 287 -0.25 -18.04 18.40
N MET A 288 0.75 -18.34 17.56
CA MET A 288 0.61 -19.30 16.48
C MET A 288 0.71 -20.72 17.04
N PRO A 289 -0.22 -21.64 16.71
CA PRO A 289 -0.07 -23.05 17.02
C PRO A 289 1.26 -23.65 16.52
N THR A 290 1.76 -24.66 17.20
CA THR A 290 3.01 -25.33 16.81
C THR A 290 2.81 -26.31 15.65
N ASP A 291 1.64 -26.95 15.58
CA ASP A 291 1.25 -27.78 14.44
C ASP A 291 0.88 -26.92 13.23
N THR A 292 1.43 -27.26 12.07
CA THR A 292 1.24 -26.47 10.84
C THR A 292 -0.20 -26.50 10.34
N ALA A 293 -0.86 -27.65 10.39
CA ALA A 293 -2.23 -27.76 9.92
C ALA A 293 -3.19 -27.01 10.86
N GLU A 294 -2.97 -27.10 12.18
CA GLU A 294 -3.70 -26.32 13.16
C GLU A 294 -3.47 -24.81 12.96
N ALA A 295 -2.21 -24.40 12.70
CA ALA A 295 -1.88 -23.01 12.43
C ALA A 295 -2.57 -22.49 11.16
N LEU A 296 -2.57 -23.25 10.07
CA LEU A 296 -3.29 -22.88 8.85
C LEU A 296 -4.80 -22.81 9.08
N ASN A 297 -5.39 -23.81 9.74
CA ASN A 297 -6.82 -23.85 10.05
C ASN A 297 -7.27 -22.73 11.00
N GLY A 298 -6.37 -22.26 11.87
CA GLY A 298 -6.62 -21.13 12.76
C GLY A 298 -6.65 -19.74 12.07
N LEU A 299 -6.20 -19.68 10.80
CA LEU A 299 -6.26 -18.45 10.01
C LEU A 299 -7.64 -18.28 9.38
N PRO A 300 -8.17 -17.05 9.33
CA PRO A 300 -9.37 -16.78 8.56
C PRO A 300 -9.12 -16.94 7.06
N SER A 301 -10.04 -17.57 6.34
CA SER A 301 -10.07 -17.61 4.89
C SER A 301 -10.84 -16.39 4.35
N PHE A 302 -10.29 -15.70 3.38
CA PHE A 302 -10.95 -14.56 2.74
C PHE A 302 -12.14 -15.01 1.90
N SER A 303 -11.95 -16.02 1.06
CA SER A 303 -12.99 -16.52 0.16
C SER A 303 -14.19 -17.12 0.92
N GLU A 304 -13.94 -17.84 2.02
CA GLU A 304 -15.00 -18.39 2.86
C GLU A 304 -15.76 -17.31 3.63
N THR A 305 -15.03 -16.35 4.24
CA THR A 305 -15.65 -15.22 4.96
C THR A 305 -16.54 -14.40 4.02
N PHE A 306 -16.06 -14.15 2.81
CA PHE A 306 -16.81 -13.40 1.81
C PHE A 306 -18.05 -14.16 1.32
N TYR A 307 -17.92 -15.47 1.10
CA TYR A 307 -19.03 -16.34 0.74
C TYR A 307 -20.14 -16.35 1.82
N GLN A 308 -19.75 -16.47 3.10
CA GLN A 308 -20.67 -16.43 4.23
C GLN A 308 -21.39 -15.09 4.31
N MET A 309 -20.66 -13.99 4.19
CA MET A 309 -21.23 -12.64 4.17
C MET A 309 -22.28 -12.48 3.06
N LEU A 310 -21.97 -12.89 1.82
CA LEU A 310 -22.93 -12.82 0.71
C LEU A 310 -24.15 -13.72 0.92
N THR A 311 -23.97 -14.87 1.56
CA THR A 311 -25.07 -15.77 1.92
C THR A 311 -26.02 -15.13 2.93
N GLU A 312 -25.47 -14.44 3.94
CA GLU A 312 -26.26 -13.67 4.90
C GLU A 312 -26.99 -12.49 4.23
N MET A 313 -26.29 -11.73 3.37
CA MET A 313 -26.91 -10.66 2.59
C MET A 313 -28.08 -11.17 1.73
N LYS A 314 -27.89 -12.31 1.06
CA LYS A 314 -28.95 -12.95 0.27
C LYS A 314 -30.18 -13.33 1.10
N LYS A 315 -29.94 -13.90 2.29
CA LYS A 315 -31.00 -14.29 3.22
C LYS A 315 -31.83 -13.09 3.68
N GLU A 316 -31.16 -12.00 4.03
CA GLU A 316 -31.81 -10.76 4.51
C GLU A 316 -32.22 -9.84 3.35
N LYS A 317 -31.89 -10.16 2.10
CA LYS A 317 -32.10 -9.33 0.89
C LYS A 317 -31.45 -7.93 0.99
N ALA A 318 -30.28 -7.86 1.60
CA ALA A 318 -29.55 -6.62 1.81
C ALA A 318 -29.14 -5.98 0.47
N ARG A 319 -29.52 -4.72 0.26
CA ARG A 319 -29.32 -4.04 -1.04
C ARG A 319 -27.96 -3.40 -1.20
N THR A 320 -27.24 -3.15 -0.11
CA THR A 320 -26.01 -2.38 -0.12
C THR A 320 -24.85 -3.13 0.53
N LEU A 321 -23.71 -3.19 -0.17
CA LEU A 321 -22.43 -3.67 0.36
C LEU A 321 -21.43 -2.51 0.40
N ILE A 322 -20.84 -2.27 1.57
CA ILE A 322 -19.72 -1.35 1.78
C ILE A 322 -18.46 -2.17 2.05
N ILE A 323 -17.42 -1.97 1.27
CA ILE A 323 -16.09 -2.60 1.48
C ILE A 323 -15.13 -1.51 1.95
N ASP A 324 -14.74 -1.54 3.22
CA ASP A 324 -13.84 -0.55 3.84
C ASP A 324 -12.39 -1.03 3.73
N LEU A 325 -11.63 -0.43 2.81
CA LEU A 325 -10.21 -0.68 2.56
C LEU A 325 -9.29 0.39 3.17
N ARG A 326 -9.80 1.31 3.96
CA ARG A 326 -8.99 2.37 4.59
C ARG A 326 -7.91 1.76 5.48
N GLY A 327 -6.69 2.27 5.35
CA GLY A 327 -5.50 1.79 6.05
C GLY A 327 -4.93 0.48 5.51
N ASN A 328 -5.47 -0.07 4.42
CA ASN A 328 -5.03 -1.33 3.83
C ASN A 328 -3.86 -1.12 2.85
N GLY A 329 -2.65 -1.44 3.26
CA GLY A 329 -1.44 -1.35 2.44
C GLY A 329 -1.26 -2.48 1.42
N GLY A 330 -2.26 -3.35 1.23
CA GLY A 330 -2.22 -4.43 0.24
C GLY A 330 -1.88 -5.81 0.80
N GLY A 331 -1.24 -6.60 -0.02
CA GLY A 331 -0.90 -8.01 0.18
C GLY A 331 -0.87 -8.75 -1.15
N TRP A 332 -1.73 -9.76 -1.32
CA TRP A 332 -1.79 -10.58 -2.54
C TRP A 332 -3.12 -10.42 -3.28
N THR A 333 -3.09 -9.81 -4.44
CA THR A 333 -4.27 -9.60 -5.28
C THR A 333 -5.03 -10.90 -5.59
N PRO A 334 -4.39 -12.04 -5.93
CA PRO A 334 -5.11 -13.26 -6.31
C PRO A 334 -6.15 -13.77 -5.30
N ILE A 335 -5.98 -13.52 -4.00
CA ILE A 335 -6.98 -13.97 -3.00
C ILE A 335 -8.30 -13.20 -3.11
N THR A 336 -8.30 -12.02 -3.75
CA THR A 336 -9.52 -11.22 -3.91
C THR A 336 -10.35 -11.64 -5.13
N LEU A 337 -9.76 -12.30 -6.11
CA LEU A 337 -10.43 -12.65 -7.37
C LEU A 337 -11.63 -13.58 -7.18
N PRO A 338 -11.59 -14.60 -6.30
CA PRO A 338 -12.77 -15.42 -6.01
C PRO A 338 -13.98 -14.62 -5.53
N SER A 339 -13.76 -13.52 -4.76
CA SER A 339 -14.85 -12.67 -4.28
C SER A 339 -15.55 -11.91 -5.42
N LEU A 340 -14.81 -11.54 -6.48
CA LEU A 340 -15.40 -10.93 -7.67
C LEU A 340 -16.29 -11.93 -8.41
N TYR A 341 -15.87 -13.18 -8.53
CA TYR A 341 -16.71 -14.23 -9.09
C TYR A 341 -17.93 -14.54 -8.20
N GLN A 342 -17.77 -14.54 -6.88
CA GLN A 342 -18.89 -14.71 -5.95
C GLN A 342 -19.93 -13.58 -6.06
N LEU A 343 -19.49 -12.34 -6.34
CA LEU A 343 -20.36 -11.17 -6.56
C LEU A 343 -21.01 -11.13 -7.93
N PHE A 344 -20.27 -11.49 -8.98
CA PHE A 344 -20.69 -11.17 -10.36
C PHE A 344 -20.82 -12.40 -11.27
N GLY A 345 -20.38 -13.57 -10.83
CA GLY A 345 -20.40 -14.78 -11.63
C GLY A 345 -19.58 -14.65 -12.92
N ASP A 346 -20.09 -15.22 -14.02
CA ASP A 346 -19.45 -15.16 -15.32
C ASP A 346 -19.24 -13.76 -15.87
N LYS A 347 -20.06 -12.79 -15.46
CA LYS A 347 -19.87 -11.38 -15.83
C LYS A 347 -18.46 -10.89 -15.48
N TYR A 348 -17.91 -11.32 -14.32
CA TYR A 348 -16.53 -10.99 -13.95
C TYR A 348 -15.51 -11.60 -14.92
N ILE A 349 -15.70 -12.88 -15.30
CA ILE A 349 -14.76 -13.60 -16.19
C ILE A 349 -14.77 -13.01 -17.60
N GLU A 350 -15.91 -12.49 -18.05
CA GLU A 350 -16.09 -11.91 -19.39
C GLU A 350 -15.74 -10.41 -19.46
N THR A 351 -15.61 -9.75 -18.29
CA THR A 351 -15.26 -8.32 -18.26
C THR A 351 -13.77 -8.15 -18.48
N ASP A 352 -13.41 -7.40 -19.51
CA ASP A 352 -12.04 -6.92 -19.70
C ASP A 352 -11.73 -5.86 -18.61
N MET A 353 -10.75 -6.16 -17.77
CA MET A 353 -10.31 -5.24 -16.71
C MET A 353 -9.38 -4.16 -17.24
N ASP A 354 -8.97 -4.20 -18.52
CA ASP A 354 -7.97 -3.30 -19.12
C ASP A 354 -6.65 -3.24 -18.34
N THR A 355 -6.33 -4.28 -17.58
CA THR A 355 -5.12 -4.30 -16.77
C THR A 355 -3.96 -4.88 -17.57
N ARG A 356 -3.00 -4.03 -17.91
CA ARG A 356 -1.85 -4.39 -18.72
C ARG A 356 -0.57 -4.29 -17.91
N PHE A 357 0.31 -5.25 -18.11
CA PHE A 357 1.61 -5.31 -17.45
C PHE A 357 2.72 -5.46 -18.47
N TYR A 358 3.71 -4.58 -18.38
CA TYR A 358 4.91 -4.60 -19.19
C TYR A 358 6.10 -4.89 -18.28
N ARG A 359 6.77 -6.02 -18.48
CA ARG A 359 7.85 -6.48 -17.61
C ARG A 359 9.16 -6.48 -18.34
N LEU A 360 10.20 -5.96 -17.69
CA LEU A 360 11.57 -6.10 -18.16
C LEU A 360 12.14 -7.45 -17.68
N LEU A 361 12.53 -8.30 -18.62
CA LEU A 361 13.12 -9.60 -18.30
C LEU A 361 14.56 -9.41 -17.82
N SER A 362 14.80 -9.66 -16.54
CA SER A 362 16.09 -9.39 -15.89
C SER A 362 16.64 -10.59 -15.14
N PRO A 363 17.96 -10.62 -14.88
CA PRO A 363 18.55 -11.66 -14.04
C PRO A 363 17.93 -11.74 -12.64
N LEU A 364 17.63 -10.58 -12.02
CA LEU A 364 16.96 -10.55 -10.70
C LEU A 364 15.54 -11.11 -10.76
N TYR A 365 14.82 -10.88 -11.86
CA TYR A 365 13.48 -11.44 -12.04
C TYR A 365 13.53 -12.97 -12.16
N LEU A 366 14.43 -13.50 -13.00
CA LEU A 366 14.61 -14.95 -13.15
C LEU A 366 15.04 -15.61 -11.82
N LEU A 367 15.93 -14.96 -11.07
CA LEU A 367 16.31 -15.42 -9.73
C LEU A 367 15.11 -15.45 -8.76
N LYS A 368 14.26 -14.40 -8.78
CA LYS A 368 13.04 -14.31 -7.97
C LYS A 368 12.06 -15.45 -8.27
N THR A 369 11.92 -15.81 -9.54
CA THR A 369 11.00 -16.87 -9.99
C THR A 369 11.62 -18.28 -9.95
N ASN A 370 12.91 -18.36 -9.60
CA ASN A 370 13.70 -19.59 -9.60
C ASN A 370 13.65 -20.31 -10.96
N GLN A 371 13.82 -19.56 -12.04
CA GLN A 371 13.80 -20.04 -13.42
C GLN A 371 15.08 -19.63 -14.14
N SER A 372 15.54 -20.47 -15.04
CA SER A 372 16.50 -20.08 -16.08
C SER A 372 15.78 -19.33 -17.20
N LEU A 373 16.54 -18.64 -18.06
CA LEU A 373 16.00 -18.00 -19.27
C LEU A 373 15.38 -19.03 -20.22
N GLU A 374 15.98 -20.21 -20.31
CA GLU A 374 15.48 -21.31 -21.15
C GLU A 374 14.13 -21.82 -20.63
N GLU A 375 14.01 -22.09 -19.33
CA GLU A 375 12.74 -22.51 -18.71
C GLU A 375 11.65 -21.45 -18.86
N PHE A 376 12.00 -20.17 -18.72
CA PHE A 376 11.08 -19.07 -18.96
C PHE A 376 10.57 -19.09 -20.41
N ASN A 377 11.48 -19.18 -21.40
CA ASN A 377 11.13 -19.21 -22.80
C ASN A 377 10.30 -20.45 -23.18
N GLN A 378 10.63 -21.62 -22.66
CA GLN A 378 9.84 -22.84 -22.87
C GLN A 378 8.42 -22.68 -22.32
N GLY A 379 8.28 -22.13 -21.11
CA GLY A 379 6.98 -21.89 -20.46
C GLY A 379 6.09 -20.90 -21.24
N HIS A 380 6.69 -19.94 -21.93
CA HIS A 380 6.00 -18.89 -22.69
C HIS A 380 5.96 -19.14 -24.19
N ASN A 381 6.57 -20.23 -24.67
CA ASN A 381 6.75 -20.52 -26.09
C ASN A 381 7.32 -19.31 -26.85
N SER A 382 8.48 -18.81 -26.37
CA SER A 382 9.11 -17.56 -26.80
C SER A 382 10.62 -17.72 -26.94
N GLU A 383 11.28 -16.68 -27.49
CA GLU A 383 12.74 -16.59 -27.67
C GLU A 383 13.28 -15.27 -27.06
N PHE A 384 12.73 -14.85 -25.92
CA PHE A 384 13.17 -13.63 -25.23
C PHE A 384 14.63 -13.71 -24.79
N GLN A 385 15.26 -12.54 -24.75
CA GLN A 385 16.59 -12.34 -24.18
C GLN A 385 16.51 -11.47 -22.92
N LEU A 386 17.57 -11.47 -22.11
CA LEU A 386 17.67 -10.54 -21.00
C LEU A 386 17.71 -9.10 -21.52
N GLY A 387 16.84 -8.26 -20.96
CA GLY A 387 16.62 -6.88 -21.42
C GLY A 387 15.43 -6.71 -22.36
N ASP A 388 14.81 -7.80 -22.80
CA ASP A 388 13.56 -7.70 -23.55
C ASP A 388 12.37 -7.39 -22.64
N TYR A 389 11.35 -6.76 -23.23
CA TYR A 389 10.08 -6.53 -22.54
C TYR A 389 9.08 -7.64 -22.89
N THR A 390 8.45 -8.18 -21.87
CA THR A 390 7.27 -9.03 -22.04
C THR A 390 6.01 -8.19 -21.88
N PHE A 391 5.04 -8.41 -22.74
CA PHE A 391 3.79 -7.67 -22.78
C PHE A 391 2.66 -8.61 -22.39
N GLU A 392 2.14 -8.44 -21.17
CA GLU A 392 0.93 -9.12 -20.74
C GLU A 392 -0.26 -8.21 -21.09
N GLU A 393 -0.73 -8.35 -22.31
CA GLU A 393 -1.91 -7.66 -22.83
C GLU A 393 -3.06 -8.67 -22.97
N ASP A 394 -4.25 -8.21 -22.65
CA ASP A 394 -5.45 -9.00 -22.88
C ASP A 394 -5.60 -9.26 -24.40
N ARG A 395 -5.44 -10.50 -24.79
CA ARG A 395 -5.76 -10.94 -26.15
C ARG A 395 -7.20 -11.43 -26.15
N PRO A 396 -7.97 -11.18 -27.22
CA PRO A 396 -9.30 -11.76 -27.34
C PRO A 396 -9.23 -13.27 -27.11
N ASP A 397 -9.76 -13.71 -25.99
CA ASP A 397 -9.87 -15.13 -25.69
C ASP A 397 -11.16 -15.67 -26.31
N THR A 398 -11.02 -16.52 -27.32
CA THR A 398 -12.14 -17.15 -28.06
C THR A 398 -12.68 -18.40 -27.36
N ALA A 399 -12.13 -18.80 -26.22
CA ALA A 399 -12.62 -19.95 -25.47
C ALA A 399 -14.06 -19.71 -24.97
N SER A 400 -14.84 -20.79 -24.88
CA SER A 400 -16.19 -20.71 -24.35
C SER A 400 -16.17 -20.25 -22.87
N ILE A 401 -17.22 -19.57 -22.42
CA ILE A 401 -17.34 -19.15 -21.01
C ILE A 401 -17.24 -20.34 -20.05
N ILE A 402 -17.70 -21.52 -20.44
CA ILE A 402 -17.58 -22.74 -19.63
C ILE A 402 -16.10 -23.09 -19.45
N THR A 403 -15.30 -23.02 -20.51
CA THR A 403 -13.85 -23.29 -20.46
C THR A 403 -13.12 -22.25 -19.62
N LYS A 404 -13.42 -20.97 -19.81
CA LYS A 404 -12.85 -19.86 -19.03
C LYS A 404 -13.17 -20.01 -17.54
N ARG A 405 -14.43 -20.32 -17.20
CA ARG A 405 -14.87 -20.53 -15.82
C ARG A 405 -14.13 -21.70 -15.17
N LYS A 406 -14.06 -22.85 -15.87
CA LYS A 406 -13.35 -24.02 -15.36
C LYS A 406 -11.89 -23.67 -15.07
N TYR A 407 -11.22 -23.03 -16.00
CA TYR A 407 -9.84 -22.59 -15.85
C TYR A 407 -9.68 -21.62 -14.65
N PHE A 408 -10.56 -20.63 -14.54
CA PHE A 408 -10.55 -19.69 -13.41
C PHE A 408 -10.69 -20.40 -12.06
N ILE A 409 -11.67 -21.29 -11.90
CA ILE A 409 -11.92 -22.01 -10.64
C ILE A 409 -10.75 -22.93 -10.29
N GLU A 410 -10.20 -23.68 -11.27
CA GLU A 410 -9.06 -24.57 -11.05
C GLU A 410 -7.81 -23.80 -10.57
N ASN A 411 -7.60 -22.58 -11.08
CA ASN A 411 -6.39 -21.79 -10.82
C ASN A 411 -6.55 -20.69 -9.78
N CYS A 412 -7.76 -20.41 -9.27
CA CYS A 412 -7.94 -19.36 -8.27
C CYS A 412 -7.47 -19.82 -6.87
N MET A 413 -7.00 -18.86 -6.09
CA MET A 413 -6.65 -19.06 -4.68
C MET A 413 -7.93 -18.99 -3.84
N SER A 414 -8.52 -20.13 -3.51
CA SER A 414 -9.78 -20.17 -2.78
C SER A 414 -10.02 -21.51 -2.06
N ASP A 415 -10.43 -21.42 -0.80
CA ASP A 415 -10.94 -22.56 -0.01
C ASP A 415 -12.35 -22.97 -0.45
N THR A 416 -12.98 -22.15 -1.28
CA THR A 416 -14.38 -22.33 -1.68
C THR A 416 -14.56 -22.91 -3.08
N LYS A 417 -13.51 -23.44 -3.73
CA LYS A 417 -13.58 -23.99 -5.10
C LYS A 417 -14.80 -24.90 -5.34
N PRO A 418 -15.13 -25.89 -4.48
CA PRO A 418 -16.31 -26.73 -4.67
C PRO A 418 -17.63 -25.95 -4.63
N LYS A 419 -17.67 -24.83 -3.88
CA LYS A 419 -18.86 -23.94 -3.85
C LYS A 419 -18.93 -23.09 -5.12
N LEU A 420 -17.77 -22.60 -5.62
CA LEU A 420 -17.68 -21.84 -6.88
C LEU A 420 -18.12 -22.68 -8.08
N GLU A 421 -17.74 -23.95 -8.14
CA GLU A 421 -18.18 -24.89 -9.16
C GLU A 421 -19.71 -25.07 -9.18
N LYS A 422 -20.32 -25.18 -7.99
CA LYS A 422 -21.78 -25.31 -7.86
C LYS A 422 -22.55 -24.07 -8.31
N GLN A 423 -21.92 -22.91 -8.38
CA GLN A 423 -22.56 -21.67 -8.85
C GLN A 423 -22.87 -21.69 -10.34
N GLN A 424 -22.12 -22.46 -11.13
CA GLN A 424 -22.33 -22.61 -12.59
C GLN A 424 -22.41 -21.25 -13.32
N GLY A 425 -21.55 -20.31 -12.95
CA GLY A 425 -21.49 -18.97 -13.55
C GLY A 425 -22.42 -17.93 -12.92
N LYS A 426 -23.30 -18.34 -12.00
CA LYS A 426 -24.20 -17.41 -11.31
C LYS A 426 -23.48 -16.81 -10.07
N PRO A 427 -23.75 -15.54 -9.72
CA PRO A 427 -23.26 -14.98 -8.46
C PRO A 427 -23.91 -15.68 -7.25
N VAL A 428 -23.21 -15.68 -6.10
CA VAL A 428 -23.83 -16.05 -4.81
C VAL A 428 -24.95 -15.06 -4.48
N TYR A 429 -24.58 -13.79 -4.54
CA TYR A 429 -25.48 -12.65 -4.41
C TYR A 429 -24.81 -11.40 -4.96
N THR A 430 -25.56 -10.58 -5.71
CA THR A 430 -25.12 -9.26 -6.19
C THR A 430 -26.02 -8.21 -5.55
N PRO A 431 -25.55 -7.40 -4.59
CA PRO A 431 -26.33 -6.29 -4.06
C PRO A 431 -26.56 -5.21 -5.11
N GLU A 432 -27.61 -4.41 -4.96
CA GLU A 432 -27.94 -3.31 -5.88
C GLU A 432 -26.85 -2.24 -5.91
N ASN A 433 -26.24 -1.99 -4.74
CA ASN A 433 -25.22 -0.96 -4.58
C ASN A 433 -23.96 -1.56 -3.94
N ILE A 434 -22.81 -1.30 -4.53
CA ILE A 434 -21.50 -1.66 -3.98
C ILE A 434 -20.67 -0.39 -3.85
N TYR A 435 -20.22 -0.11 -2.63
CA TYR A 435 -19.34 1.01 -2.33
C TYR A 435 -18.01 0.50 -1.81
N VAL A 436 -16.91 1.12 -2.25
CA VAL A 436 -15.57 0.84 -1.75
C VAL A 436 -15.00 2.10 -1.11
N VAL A 437 -14.68 2.02 0.17
CA VAL A 437 -14.14 3.17 0.90
C VAL A 437 -12.63 3.07 0.97
N THR A 438 -11.95 4.10 0.44
CA THR A 438 -10.49 4.19 0.34
C THR A 438 -9.94 5.35 1.17
N ASP A 439 -8.65 5.30 1.46
CA ASP A 439 -7.86 6.41 1.98
C ASP A 439 -6.47 6.45 1.31
N GLU A 440 -5.64 7.44 1.71
CA GLU A 440 -4.30 7.62 1.19
C GLU A 440 -3.38 6.40 1.42
N ARG A 441 -3.74 5.51 2.34
CA ARG A 441 -2.97 4.31 2.68
C ARG A 441 -3.44 3.07 1.92
N THR A 442 -4.54 3.15 1.18
CA THR A 442 -4.99 2.07 0.31
C THR A 442 -3.98 1.88 -0.82
N PHE A 443 -3.28 0.73 -0.84
CA PHE A 443 -2.12 0.54 -1.71
C PHE A 443 -2.00 -0.90 -2.20
N SER A 444 -1.28 -1.13 -3.32
CA SER A 444 -0.95 -2.46 -3.87
C SER A 444 -2.20 -3.32 -4.08
N ALA A 445 -2.26 -4.53 -3.57
CA ALA A 445 -3.39 -5.44 -3.75
C ALA A 445 -4.75 -4.87 -3.28
N ALA A 446 -4.75 -3.97 -2.27
CA ALA A 446 -5.97 -3.29 -1.84
C ALA A 446 -6.44 -2.26 -2.89
N PHE A 447 -5.50 -1.56 -3.53
CA PHE A 447 -5.80 -0.69 -4.66
C PHE A 447 -6.33 -1.50 -5.85
N HIS A 448 -5.70 -2.63 -6.20
CA HIS A 448 -6.19 -3.50 -7.27
C HIS A 448 -7.62 -3.97 -7.01
N TYR A 449 -7.92 -4.37 -5.78
CA TYR A 449 -9.26 -4.81 -5.43
C TYR A 449 -10.29 -3.68 -5.57
N ALA A 450 -9.95 -2.46 -5.10
CA ALA A 450 -10.79 -1.28 -5.30
C ALA A 450 -11.00 -0.99 -6.80
N PHE A 451 -9.94 -1.07 -7.60
CA PHE A 451 -9.99 -0.84 -9.04
C PHE A 451 -10.86 -1.87 -9.77
N TYR A 452 -10.70 -3.16 -9.47
CA TYR A 452 -11.52 -4.22 -10.08
C TYR A 452 -13.00 -4.09 -9.72
N LEU A 453 -13.31 -3.78 -8.47
CA LEU A 453 -14.68 -3.51 -8.05
C LEU A 453 -15.27 -2.30 -8.77
N TRP A 454 -14.48 -1.23 -8.95
CA TRP A 454 -14.88 -0.05 -9.71
C TRP A 454 -15.15 -0.39 -11.19
N LYS A 455 -14.30 -1.18 -11.84
CA LYS A 455 -14.52 -1.68 -13.21
C LYS A 455 -15.79 -2.53 -13.32
N MET A 456 -16.19 -3.20 -12.24
CA MET A 456 -17.42 -3.96 -12.13
C MET A 456 -18.64 -3.11 -11.76
N GLY A 457 -18.49 -1.78 -11.59
CA GLY A 457 -19.56 -0.83 -11.34
C GLY A 457 -19.71 -0.38 -9.88
N ALA A 458 -18.78 -0.71 -9.00
CA ALA A 458 -18.80 -0.16 -7.64
C ALA A 458 -18.43 1.33 -7.62
N THR A 459 -18.99 2.06 -6.65
CA THR A 459 -18.70 3.47 -6.39
C THR A 459 -17.56 3.61 -5.39
N ILE A 460 -16.49 4.34 -5.74
CA ILE A 460 -15.37 4.63 -4.85
C ILE A 460 -15.70 5.85 -3.99
N VAL A 461 -15.45 5.74 -2.69
CA VAL A 461 -15.78 6.78 -1.70
C VAL A 461 -14.56 7.08 -0.82
N GLY A 462 -14.36 8.34 -0.43
CA GLY A 462 -13.38 8.74 0.57
C GLY A 462 -12.23 9.54 0.03
N ILE A 463 -10.99 9.10 0.29
CA ILE A 463 -9.76 9.81 -0.05
C ILE A 463 -9.05 9.07 -1.19
N PRO A 464 -8.44 9.77 -2.16
CA PRO A 464 -7.65 9.13 -3.20
C PRO A 464 -6.51 8.28 -2.62
N CYS A 465 -6.27 7.14 -3.27
CA CYS A 465 -5.19 6.23 -2.91
C CYS A 465 -3.81 6.83 -3.21
N MET A 466 -2.79 6.47 -2.42
CA MET A 466 -1.40 6.85 -2.73
C MET A 466 -0.83 6.09 -3.93
N GLN A 467 -1.47 5.02 -4.38
CA GLN A 467 -1.10 4.31 -5.60
C GLN A 467 -1.77 4.91 -6.82
N ALA A 468 -0.99 5.09 -7.88
CA ALA A 468 -1.51 5.46 -9.19
C ALA A 468 -2.02 4.20 -9.93
N PRO A 469 -3.08 4.29 -10.75
CA PRO A 469 -3.47 3.23 -11.68
C PRO A 469 -2.36 2.87 -12.69
N ASN A 470 -1.63 3.87 -13.16
CA ASN A 470 -0.47 3.69 -14.03
C ASN A 470 0.80 3.93 -13.21
N THR A 471 1.51 2.87 -12.89
CA THR A 471 2.68 2.91 -12.00
C THR A 471 3.61 1.72 -12.24
N PHE A 472 4.69 1.64 -11.47
CA PHE A 472 5.59 0.50 -11.45
C PHE A 472 5.26 -0.41 -10.27
N MET A 473 5.52 -1.72 -10.44
CA MET A 473 5.17 -2.71 -9.44
C MET A 473 5.94 -4.03 -9.59
N GLU A 474 5.54 -5.03 -8.82
CA GLU A 474 6.18 -6.35 -8.76
C GLU A 474 7.61 -6.27 -8.21
N GLN A 475 7.70 -6.13 -6.92
CA GLN A 475 8.95 -6.03 -6.19
C GLN A 475 9.89 -7.22 -6.45
N THR A 476 11.09 -6.92 -6.94
CA THR A 476 12.18 -7.86 -7.09
C THR A 476 13.24 -7.55 -6.04
N PRO A 477 13.49 -8.46 -5.09
CA PRO A 477 14.40 -8.20 -3.98
C PRO A 477 15.86 -8.16 -4.46
N PHE A 478 16.65 -7.31 -3.82
CA PHE A 478 18.11 -7.27 -3.96
C PHE A 478 18.77 -6.94 -2.62
N GLN A 479 20.08 -7.17 -2.54
CA GLN A 479 20.91 -6.79 -1.40
C GLN A 479 22.18 -6.11 -1.91
N LEU A 480 22.55 -4.99 -1.27
CA LEU A 480 23.80 -4.30 -1.58
C LEU A 480 25.01 -5.12 -1.10
N PRO A 481 26.08 -5.25 -1.90
CA PRO A 481 27.18 -6.18 -1.60
C PRO A 481 27.93 -5.88 -0.30
N TYR A 482 28.20 -4.60 -0.01
CA TYR A 482 29.06 -4.19 1.12
C TYR A 482 28.26 -3.81 2.36
N THR A 483 27.28 -2.91 2.22
CA THR A 483 26.45 -2.48 3.36
C THR A 483 25.41 -3.51 3.78
N GLN A 484 25.16 -4.51 2.93
CA GLN A 484 24.11 -5.53 3.14
C GLN A 484 22.71 -4.93 3.31
N LEU A 485 22.49 -3.69 2.86
CA LEU A 485 21.18 -3.10 2.83
C LEU A 485 20.29 -3.85 1.84
N ASN A 486 19.12 -4.23 2.29
CA ASN A 486 18.12 -4.88 1.46
C ASN A 486 17.22 -3.85 0.80
N GLY A 487 16.72 -4.18 -0.37
CA GLY A 487 15.77 -3.36 -1.11
C GLY A 487 14.94 -4.17 -2.08
N SER A 488 14.12 -3.46 -2.82
CA SER A 488 13.35 -4.00 -3.93
C SER A 488 13.38 -3.03 -5.11
N ILE A 489 13.31 -3.60 -6.32
CA ILE A 489 13.16 -2.87 -7.58
C ILE A 489 11.91 -3.39 -8.25
N SER A 490 11.05 -2.49 -8.72
CA SER A 490 9.92 -2.87 -9.57
C SER A 490 10.41 -3.45 -10.89
N ASN A 491 9.88 -4.57 -11.30
CA ASN A 491 10.22 -5.21 -12.58
C ASN A 491 9.10 -5.17 -13.62
N SER A 492 7.97 -4.55 -13.27
CA SER A 492 6.80 -4.43 -14.13
C SER A 492 6.26 -3.00 -14.13
N MET A 493 5.80 -2.53 -15.28
CA MET A 493 4.99 -1.33 -15.43
C MET A 493 3.53 -1.78 -15.55
N GLN A 494 2.68 -1.21 -14.71
CA GLN A 494 1.23 -1.40 -14.73
C GLN A 494 0.57 -0.24 -15.47
N ILE A 495 -0.30 -0.55 -16.44
CA ILE A 495 -1.14 0.41 -17.15
C ILE A 495 -2.60 -0.06 -17.03
N PHE A 496 -3.37 0.58 -16.18
CA PHE A 496 -4.77 0.25 -15.92
C PHE A 496 -5.74 1.23 -16.56
N LEU A 497 -5.26 2.40 -16.93
CA LEU A 497 -6.07 3.44 -17.58
C LEU A 497 -5.28 4.07 -18.73
N PRO A 498 -5.96 4.59 -19.76
CA PRO A 498 -5.30 5.38 -20.80
C PRO A 498 -4.44 6.49 -20.19
N PRO A 499 -3.23 6.77 -20.71
CA PRO A 499 -2.32 7.76 -20.12
C PRO A 499 -2.90 9.18 -19.99
N ASN A 500 -3.87 9.52 -20.83
CA ASN A 500 -4.59 10.82 -20.81
C ASN A 500 -5.84 10.82 -19.92
N ASP A 501 -6.17 9.71 -19.27
CA ASP A 501 -7.25 9.68 -18.29
C ASP A 501 -6.84 10.47 -17.05
N ARG A 502 -7.75 11.33 -16.55
CA ARG A 502 -7.51 12.16 -15.35
C ARG A 502 -7.20 11.32 -14.09
N ARG A 503 -7.64 10.06 -14.08
CA ARG A 503 -7.40 9.10 -13.01
C ARG A 503 -6.10 8.32 -13.14
N ALA A 504 -5.39 8.41 -14.27
CA ALA A 504 -4.20 7.59 -14.52
C ALA A 504 -3.07 7.77 -13.49
N LYS A 505 -2.94 8.99 -12.91
CA LYS A 505 -1.97 9.30 -11.84
C LYS A 505 -2.58 9.32 -10.45
N THR A 506 -3.83 9.70 -10.33
CA THR A 506 -4.54 9.77 -9.04
C THR A 506 -5.92 9.19 -9.21
N PHE A 507 -6.18 8.08 -8.55
CA PHE A 507 -7.47 7.41 -8.60
C PHE A 507 -8.49 8.17 -7.76
N TRP A 508 -9.11 9.18 -8.38
CA TRP A 508 -10.09 10.05 -7.74
C TRP A 508 -11.36 9.25 -7.39
N PRO A 509 -11.80 9.24 -6.13
CA PRO A 509 -13.09 8.69 -5.75
C PRO A 509 -14.24 9.37 -6.47
N ASP A 510 -15.35 8.63 -6.60
CA ASP A 510 -16.58 9.16 -7.17
C ASP A 510 -17.30 10.09 -6.17
N LEU A 511 -17.17 9.79 -4.87
CA LEU A 511 -17.72 10.56 -3.75
C LEU A 511 -16.60 10.90 -2.77
N MET A 512 -16.30 12.19 -2.61
CA MET A 512 -15.30 12.69 -1.67
C MET A 512 -15.96 13.60 -0.65
N PRO A 513 -15.86 13.31 0.67
CA PRO A 513 -16.33 14.24 1.68
C PRO A 513 -15.47 15.50 1.71
N THR A 514 -16.11 16.64 1.86
CA THR A 514 -15.47 17.95 2.04
C THR A 514 -15.05 18.17 3.49
N TYR A 515 -14.25 19.20 3.76
CA TYR A 515 -13.93 19.59 5.13
C TYR A 515 -15.19 19.87 5.96
N ASP A 516 -16.22 20.47 5.37
CA ASP A 516 -17.49 20.76 6.06
C ASP A 516 -18.27 19.48 6.38
N ASP A 517 -18.13 18.44 5.56
CA ASP A 517 -18.66 17.11 5.88
C ASP A 517 -17.93 16.52 7.10
N TYR A 518 -16.60 16.62 7.15
CA TYR A 518 -15.85 16.20 8.36
C TYR A 518 -16.28 17.01 9.59
N LYS A 519 -16.46 18.30 9.46
CA LYS A 519 -16.95 19.18 10.55
C LYS A 519 -18.35 18.75 11.02
N ARG A 520 -19.28 18.44 10.11
CA ARG A 520 -20.62 17.92 10.40
C ARG A 520 -20.57 16.68 11.29
N TYR A 521 -19.61 15.78 11.05
CA TYR A 521 -19.43 14.56 11.84
C TYR A 521 -18.43 14.75 13.00
N GLN A 522 -18.17 16.00 13.41
CA GLN A 522 -17.24 16.34 14.50
C GLN A 522 -15.84 15.77 14.28
N PHE A 523 -15.42 15.70 13.03
CA PHE A 523 -14.14 15.11 12.61
C PHE A 523 -13.92 13.67 13.09
N ASP A 524 -15.00 12.91 13.33
CA ASP A 524 -14.89 11.49 13.65
C ASP A 524 -13.94 10.77 12.69
N ILE A 525 -13.14 9.84 13.20
CA ILE A 525 -12.15 9.14 12.35
C ILE A 525 -12.79 8.27 11.27
N HIS A 526 -14.09 8.00 11.37
CA HIS A 526 -14.91 7.27 10.40
C HIS A 526 -15.87 8.19 9.63
N SER A 527 -15.57 9.49 9.53
CA SER A 527 -16.41 10.48 8.81
C SER A 527 -16.74 10.04 7.38
N GLU A 528 -15.84 9.35 6.69
CA GLU A 528 -16.08 8.84 5.32
C GLU A 528 -17.22 7.81 5.27
N ILE A 529 -17.31 6.94 6.28
CA ILE A 529 -18.41 5.98 6.39
C ILE A 529 -19.72 6.68 6.76
N ARG A 530 -19.67 7.63 7.70
CA ARG A 530 -20.86 8.41 8.09
C ARG A 530 -21.39 9.22 6.91
N TYR A 531 -20.50 9.87 6.16
CA TYR A 531 -20.85 10.57 4.92
C TYR A 531 -21.52 9.63 3.93
N LEU A 532 -20.94 8.44 3.70
CA LEU A 532 -21.55 7.46 2.78
C LEU A 532 -22.92 7.00 3.24
N LEU A 533 -23.11 6.73 4.53
CA LEU A 533 -24.43 6.31 5.06
C LEU A 533 -25.49 7.40 4.85
N ASP A 534 -25.16 8.68 5.08
CA ASP A 534 -26.07 9.80 4.79
C ASP A 534 -26.39 9.89 3.29
N GLN A 535 -25.39 9.66 2.40
CA GLN A 535 -25.63 9.63 0.95
C GLN A 535 -26.56 8.47 0.53
N ILE A 536 -26.44 7.30 1.17
CA ILE A 536 -27.32 6.15 0.92
C ILE A 536 -28.74 6.46 1.41
N GLU A 537 -28.87 7.08 2.57
CA GLU A 537 -30.19 7.44 3.12
C GLU A 537 -30.93 8.49 2.28
N GLN A 538 -30.21 9.49 1.75
CA GLN A 538 -30.80 10.51 0.87
C GLN A 538 -31.28 9.97 -0.49
N LYS A 539 -30.80 8.78 -0.91
CA LYS A 539 -31.23 8.13 -2.16
C LYS A 539 -32.44 7.20 -1.98
N LYS A 540 -32.83 6.90 -0.74
CA LYS A 540 -34.05 6.12 -0.41
C LYS A 540 -35.27 6.98 -0.51
#